data_c09a2748f61dc8aef6c8a0ab35c66730
#
_entry.id   c09a2748f61dc8aef6c8a0ab35c66730
#
_cell.length_a   1.000
_cell.length_b   1.000
_cell.length_c   1.000
_cell.angle_alpha   90.00
_cell.angle_beta   90.00
_cell.angle_gamma   90.00
#
_symmetry.space_group_name_H-M   'P 1'
#
loop_
_entity.id
_entity.type
_entity.pdbx_description
1 polymer ?
#
loop_
_entity_poly.entity_id
_entity_poly.type
_entity_poly.pdbx_seq_one_letter_code
_entity_poly.pdbx_strand_id
1 'polypeptide(L)'
;MSTPGKAVLRVRNLHKEYAAAGQTTVALNGIDLAIEPESFVSIIGPSGCGKSTLLQIMAGLASPSSGDVLFGTIRVQDPPRDVVYVFQQYTRSLFPWKTVERNVAFGLENKGTIPREEIVARTREMIGLVKLTGFERHYPWQLSGGMQQRVAIARALACRPAVLLMDEPFSAVDALTRAGLQELLRSLWHKLGLTVVFVTHDVDEGVYLSDRVVVLTRAPGTIAIDIPIEFPNPRDQIATRALPAYLDYRARLLAQLFSDEGLKTGEAA
;
A
#
# COMPACT_ATOMS: atom_id res chain seq x y z
N MET A 1 -17.01 6.61 -17.50
CA MET A 1 -16.64 5.52 -18.42
C MET A 1 -15.14 5.57 -18.59
N SER A 2 -14.40 4.73 -17.88
CA SER A 2 -12.95 4.65 -17.96
C SER A 2 -12.55 4.03 -19.29
N THR A 3 -11.67 4.69 -20.01
CA THR A 3 -11.10 4.17 -21.27
C THR A 3 -10.31 2.90 -20.94
N PRO A 4 -10.64 1.72 -21.48
CA PRO A 4 -9.85 0.52 -21.25
C PRO A 4 -8.49 0.69 -21.91
N GLY A 5 -7.41 0.62 -21.13
CA GLY A 5 -6.09 0.39 -21.69
C GLY A 5 -4.89 1.20 -21.21
N LYS A 6 -4.96 2.02 -20.15
CA LYS A 6 -3.74 2.68 -19.63
C LYS A 6 -3.57 2.36 -18.15
N ALA A 7 -2.91 1.24 -17.85
CA ALA A 7 -2.38 1.00 -16.51
C ALA A 7 -1.49 2.18 -16.09
N VAL A 8 -1.70 2.67 -14.88
CA VAL A 8 -0.91 3.77 -14.30
C VAL A 8 0.48 3.30 -13.91
N LEU A 9 0.60 2.06 -13.41
CA LEU A 9 1.86 1.36 -13.19
C LEU A 9 1.83 0.01 -13.91
N ARG A 10 2.91 -0.33 -14.60
CA ARG A 10 3.06 -1.63 -15.26
C ARG A 10 4.42 -2.21 -14.97
N VAL A 11 4.42 -3.40 -14.39
CA VAL A 11 5.59 -4.24 -14.14
C VAL A 11 5.66 -5.27 -15.27
N ARG A 12 6.83 -5.47 -15.88
CA ARG A 12 7.03 -6.36 -17.03
C ARG A 12 8.21 -7.29 -16.78
N ASN A 13 7.94 -8.58 -16.74
CA ASN A 13 8.93 -9.65 -16.59
C ASN A 13 10.01 -9.30 -15.57
N LEU A 14 9.59 -8.84 -14.39
CA LEU A 14 10.48 -8.29 -13.38
C LEU A 14 11.20 -9.38 -12.62
N HIS A 15 12.54 -9.30 -12.59
CA HIS A 15 13.41 -10.16 -11.80
C HIS A 15 14.21 -9.31 -10.82
N LYS A 16 14.42 -9.85 -9.63
CA LYS A 16 15.30 -9.23 -8.63
C LYS A 16 16.13 -10.28 -7.90
N GLU A 17 17.43 -10.07 -7.95
CA GLU A 17 18.42 -10.85 -7.24
C GLU A 17 19.23 -9.95 -6.31
N TYR A 18 19.63 -10.51 -5.18
CA TYR A 18 20.56 -9.90 -4.25
C TYR A 18 21.81 -10.76 -4.12
N ALA A 19 22.96 -10.19 -4.35
CA ALA A 19 24.24 -10.85 -4.13
C ALA A 19 24.84 -10.40 -2.80
N ALA A 20 25.08 -11.32 -1.89
CA ALA A 20 25.71 -11.05 -0.61
C ALA A 20 26.65 -12.20 -0.21
N ALA A 21 27.86 -11.90 0.22
CA ALA A 21 28.85 -12.88 0.70
C ALA A 21 29.05 -14.10 -0.22
N GLY A 22 29.02 -13.88 -1.54
CA GLY A 22 29.22 -14.95 -2.54
C GLY A 22 28.02 -15.83 -2.82
N GLN A 23 26.86 -15.52 -2.21
CA GLN A 23 25.58 -16.18 -2.49
C GLN A 23 24.64 -15.23 -3.20
N THR A 24 23.89 -15.77 -4.18
CA THR A 24 22.84 -15.05 -4.89
C THR A 24 21.48 -15.56 -4.40
N THR A 25 20.64 -14.64 -3.94
CA THR A 25 19.26 -14.94 -3.54
C THR A 25 18.31 -14.29 -4.52
N VAL A 26 17.48 -15.09 -5.19
CA VAL A 26 16.44 -14.60 -6.09
C VAL A 26 15.22 -14.22 -5.24
N ALA A 27 14.91 -12.93 -5.20
CA ALA A 27 13.76 -12.41 -4.44
C ALA A 27 12.48 -12.42 -5.27
N LEU A 28 12.55 -12.02 -6.55
CA LEU A 28 11.43 -11.98 -7.49
C LEU A 28 11.81 -12.64 -8.80
N ASN A 29 10.87 -13.39 -9.40
CA ASN A 29 11.11 -14.11 -10.62
C ASN A 29 9.94 -13.97 -11.61
N GLY A 30 10.11 -13.15 -12.65
CA GLY A 30 9.15 -13.00 -13.73
C GLY A 30 7.81 -12.41 -13.32
N ILE A 31 7.81 -11.29 -12.59
CA ILE A 31 6.57 -10.61 -12.20
C ILE A 31 6.04 -9.77 -13.36
N ASP A 32 4.80 -10.07 -13.77
CA ASP A 32 4.01 -9.25 -14.70
C ASP A 32 2.76 -8.75 -13.96
N LEU A 33 2.64 -7.42 -13.80
CA LEU A 33 1.54 -6.81 -13.05
C LEU A 33 1.17 -5.45 -13.63
N ALA A 34 -0.12 -5.23 -13.88
CA ALA A 34 -0.66 -3.95 -14.27
C ALA A 34 -1.56 -3.39 -13.17
N ILE A 35 -1.38 -2.13 -12.82
CA ILE A 35 -2.20 -1.40 -11.84
C ILE A 35 -3.01 -0.36 -12.61
N GLU A 36 -4.32 -0.49 -12.55
CA GLU A 36 -5.24 0.43 -13.23
C GLU A 36 -5.44 1.71 -12.40
N PRO A 37 -5.77 2.85 -13.04
CA PRO A 37 -6.11 4.07 -12.31
C PRO A 37 -7.29 3.85 -11.36
N GLU A 38 -7.24 4.54 -10.20
CA GLU A 38 -8.29 4.53 -9.18
C GLU A 38 -8.57 3.14 -8.56
N SER A 39 -7.73 2.14 -8.86
CA SER A 39 -7.85 0.80 -8.28
C SER A 39 -7.20 0.72 -6.90
N PHE A 40 -7.73 -0.17 -6.06
CA PHE A 40 -7.09 -0.58 -4.82
C PHE A 40 -6.62 -2.04 -4.95
N VAL A 41 -5.31 -2.23 -5.12
CA VAL A 41 -4.71 -3.56 -5.30
C VAL A 41 -3.94 -3.96 -4.05
N SER A 42 -4.31 -5.08 -3.43
CA SER A 42 -3.53 -5.67 -2.35
C SER A 42 -2.59 -6.74 -2.88
N ILE A 43 -1.33 -6.71 -2.42
CA ILE A 43 -0.33 -7.74 -2.67
C ILE A 43 -0.10 -8.49 -1.37
N ILE A 44 -0.45 -9.78 -1.36
CA ILE A 44 -0.36 -10.66 -0.18
C ILE A 44 0.70 -11.73 -0.44
N GLY A 45 1.28 -12.26 0.61
CA GLY A 45 2.23 -13.38 0.52
C GLY A 45 2.98 -13.60 1.81
N PRO A 46 3.70 -14.72 1.95
CA PRO A 46 4.47 -15.04 3.15
C PRO A 46 5.58 -14.01 3.42
N SER A 47 6.10 -14.01 4.63
CA SER A 47 7.25 -13.15 4.95
C SER A 47 8.46 -13.53 4.12
N GLY A 48 9.18 -12.50 3.60
CA GLY A 48 10.38 -12.73 2.76
C GLY A 48 10.10 -13.11 1.31
N CYS A 49 8.86 -13.16 0.83
CA CYS A 49 8.54 -13.49 -0.57
C CYS A 49 8.80 -12.37 -1.60
N GLY A 50 9.28 -11.20 -1.16
CA GLY A 50 9.65 -10.11 -2.07
C GLY A 50 8.62 -8.99 -2.20
N LYS A 51 7.53 -8.95 -1.40
CA LYS A 51 6.50 -7.89 -1.46
C LYS A 51 7.07 -6.47 -1.35
N SER A 52 7.83 -6.21 -0.29
CA SER A 52 8.47 -4.90 -0.08
C SER A 52 9.49 -4.59 -1.18
N THR A 53 10.21 -5.60 -1.67
CA THR A 53 11.13 -5.47 -2.82
C THR A 53 10.38 -5.03 -4.08
N LEU A 54 9.27 -5.69 -4.39
CA LEU A 54 8.42 -5.30 -5.53
C LEU A 54 7.92 -3.87 -5.39
N LEU A 55 7.41 -3.53 -4.21
CA LEU A 55 6.90 -2.20 -3.94
C LEU A 55 7.98 -1.11 -4.04
N GLN A 56 9.19 -1.39 -3.54
CA GLN A 56 10.34 -0.48 -3.65
C GLN A 56 10.79 -0.27 -5.10
N ILE A 57 10.76 -1.32 -5.92
CA ILE A 57 11.08 -1.22 -7.34
C ILE A 57 10.00 -0.42 -8.07
N MET A 58 8.72 -0.63 -7.75
CA MET A 58 7.61 0.18 -8.29
C MET A 58 7.73 1.66 -7.92
N ALA A 59 8.31 1.96 -6.75
CA ALA A 59 8.58 3.32 -6.28
C ALA A 59 9.85 3.96 -6.86
N GLY A 60 10.67 3.21 -7.60
CA GLY A 60 11.99 3.67 -8.04
C GLY A 60 13.03 3.80 -6.91
N LEU A 61 12.76 3.18 -5.76
CA LEU A 61 13.68 3.15 -4.60
C LEU A 61 14.69 2.01 -4.68
N ALA A 62 14.45 1.02 -5.53
CA ALA A 62 15.35 -0.07 -5.82
C ALA A 62 15.30 -0.38 -7.32
N SER A 63 16.44 -0.79 -7.89
CA SER A 63 16.51 -1.20 -9.29
C SER A 63 16.21 -2.69 -9.44
N PRO A 64 15.49 -3.12 -10.50
CA PRO A 64 15.36 -4.53 -10.85
C PRO A 64 16.69 -5.10 -11.35
N SER A 65 16.87 -6.43 -11.31
CA SER A 65 18.00 -7.10 -11.94
C SER A 65 17.76 -7.26 -13.46
N SER A 66 16.51 -7.53 -13.86
CA SER A 66 16.03 -7.46 -15.24
C SER A 66 14.53 -7.18 -15.29
N GLY A 67 14.00 -6.95 -16.49
CA GLY A 67 12.65 -6.44 -16.66
C GLY A 67 12.55 -4.93 -16.41
N ASP A 68 11.34 -4.42 -16.35
CA ASP A 68 11.10 -2.98 -16.13
C ASP A 68 9.79 -2.68 -15.40
N VAL A 69 9.73 -1.46 -14.86
CA VAL A 69 8.52 -0.84 -14.34
C VAL A 69 8.26 0.44 -15.13
N LEU A 70 7.03 0.63 -15.56
CA LEU A 70 6.58 1.83 -16.26
C LEU A 70 5.56 2.58 -15.40
N PHE A 71 5.73 3.89 -15.25
CA PHE A 71 4.71 4.81 -14.77
C PHE A 71 4.13 5.56 -15.98
N GLY A 72 2.91 5.23 -16.34
CA GLY A 72 2.37 5.59 -17.66
C GLY A 72 3.20 4.97 -18.79
N THR A 73 3.92 5.81 -19.54
CA THR A 73 4.84 5.38 -20.61
C THR A 73 6.31 5.52 -20.25
N ILE A 74 6.62 6.07 -19.07
CA ILE A 74 7.98 6.39 -18.63
C ILE A 74 8.53 5.25 -17.79
N ARG A 75 9.73 4.76 -18.12
CA ARG A 75 10.42 3.77 -17.31
C ARG A 75 10.85 4.36 -15.97
N VAL A 76 10.52 3.67 -14.89
CA VAL A 76 10.89 4.06 -13.54
C VAL A 76 12.35 3.68 -13.29
N GLN A 77 13.23 4.68 -13.19
CA GLN A 77 14.63 4.54 -12.81
C GLN A 77 14.92 5.22 -11.47
N ASP A 78 14.24 6.33 -11.23
CA ASP A 78 14.25 7.12 -10.00
C ASP A 78 12.83 7.29 -9.49
N PRO A 79 12.62 7.69 -8.21
CA PRO A 79 11.29 7.90 -7.65
C PRO A 79 10.48 8.94 -8.44
N PRO A 80 9.37 8.54 -9.09
CA PRO A 80 8.49 9.48 -9.79
C PRO A 80 7.83 10.43 -8.79
N ARG A 81 7.68 11.70 -9.14
CA ARG A 81 7.09 12.74 -8.26
C ARG A 81 5.66 12.46 -7.81
N ASP A 82 4.92 11.71 -8.63
CA ASP A 82 3.50 11.41 -8.41
C ASP A 82 3.27 10.01 -7.83
N VAL A 83 4.34 9.31 -7.46
CA VAL A 83 4.30 8.05 -6.71
C VAL A 83 4.81 8.30 -5.30
N VAL A 84 3.99 8.01 -4.30
CA VAL A 84 4.37 8.21 -2.88
C VAL A 84 4.40 6.87 -2.16
N TYR A 85 5.49 6.65 -1.44
CA TYR A 85 5.72 5.43 -0.65
C TYR A 85 5.48 5.68 0.84
N VAL A 86 4.64 4.84 1.45
CA VAL A 86 4.41 4.80 2.90
C VAL A 86 5.11 3.58 3.48
N PHE A 87 6.12 3.82 4.30
CA PHE A 87 6.96 2.78 4.90
C PHE A 87 6.25 2.03 6.03
N GLN A 88 6.58 0.75 6.23
CA GLN A 88 6.08 -0.10 7.29
C GLN A 88 6.27 0.53 8.68
N GLN A 89 7.46 1.08 8.95
CA GLN A 89 7.77 1.73 10.22
C GLN A 89 7.47 3.24 10.15
N TYR A 90 6.19 3.60 10.14
CA TYR A 90 5.73 4.99 10.06
C TYR A 90 6.30 5.87 11.18
N THR A 91 6.50 5.33 12.39
CA THR A 91 7.09 6.06 13.53
C THR A 91 8.49 6.57 13.23
N ARG A 92 9.29 5.80 12.48
CA ARG A 92 10.63 6.21 12.03
C ARG A 92 10.60 7.17 10.85
N SER A 93 9.50 7.23 10.12
CA SER A 93 9.35 8.12 8.97
C SER A 93 8.89 9.53 9.36
N LEU A 94 8.22 9.69 10.51
CA LEU A 94 7.84 11.00 11.01
C LEU A 94 9.04 11.72 11.62
N PHE A 95 9.11 13.03 11.40
CA PHE A 95 10.14 13.87 12.01
C PHE A 95 9.73 14.18 13.46
N PRO A 96 10.41 13.65 14.49
CA PRO A 96 9.99 13.82 15.88
C PRO A 96 10.14 15.26 16.36
N TRP A 97 10.97 16.07 15.71
CA TRP A 97 11.17 17.51 15.98
C TRP A 97 10.22 18.45 15.23
N LYS A 98 9.36 17.92 14.37
CA LYS A 98 8.33 18.68 13.64
C LYS A 98 6.95 18.39 14.23
N THR A 99 6.09 19.41 14.29
CA THR A 99 4.68 19.24 14.65
C THR A 99 3.93 18.41 13.59
N VAL A 100 2.70 18.01 13.89
CA VAL A 100 1.79 17.36 12.93
C VAL A 100 1.69 18.18 11.64
N GLU A 101 1.36 19.47 11.77
CA GLU A 101 1.24 20.39 10.63
C GLU A 101 2.53 20.42 9.79
N ARG A 102 3.69 20.56 10.44
CA ARG A 102 4.98 20.60 9.73
C ARG A 102 5.39 19.25 9.14
N ASN A 103 4.97 18.15 9.75
CA ASN A 103 5.16 16.82 9.16
C ASN A 103 4.33 16.67 7.87
N VAL A 104 3.07 17.07 7.89
CA VAL A 104 2.17 16.99 6.72
C VAL A 104 2.62 17.94 5.61
N ALA A 105 3.03 19.17 5.94
CA ALA A 105 3.49 20.17 4.98
C ALA A 105 4.83 19.79 4.31
N PHE A 106 5.66 18.96 4.92
CA PHE A 106 7.03 18.70 4.52
C PHE A 106 7.19 18.33 3.04
N GLY A 107 6.36 17.41 2.53
CA GLY A 107 6.44 17.00 1.12
C GLY A 107 6.08 18.11 0.14
N LEU A 108 5.21 19.04 0.55
CA LEU A 108 4.80 20.19 -0.25
C LEU A 108 5.87 21.28 -0.27
N GLU A 109 6.49 21.54 0.89
CA GLU A 109 7.56 22.54 1.03
C GLU A 109 8.76 22.21 0.13
N ASN A 110 9.09 20.93 -0.01
CA ASN A 110 10.24 20.48 -0.82
C ASN A 110 9.96 20.42 -2.33
N LYS A 111 8.70 20.54 -2.78
CA LYS A 111 8.40 20.62 -4.23
C LYS A 111 8.82 21.97 -4.85
N GLY A 112 9.05 23.02 -4.05
CA GLY A 112 9.61 24.31 -4.48
C GLY A 112 8.74 25.15 -5.42
N THR A 113 7.61 24.60 -5.91
CA THR A 113 6.74 25.22 -6.91
C THR A 113 5.35 25.58 -6.37
N ILE A 114 5.07 25.25 -5.11
CA ILE A 114 3.74 25.41 -4.51
C ILE A 114 3.72 26.69 -3.67
N PRO A 115 2.78 27.63 -3.89
CA PRO A 115 2.62 28.82 -3.07
C PRO A 115 2.36 28.47 -1.60
N ARG A 116 2.89 29.29 -0.67
CA ARG A 116 2.76 29.06 0.77
C ARG A 116 1.30 28.93 1.24
N GLU A 117 0.42 29.74 0.69
CA GLU A 117 -1.01 29.72 1.00
C GLU A 117 -1.65 28.39 0.61
N GLU A 118 -1.27 27.83 -0.53
CA GLU A 118 -1.73 26.51 -0.99
C GLU A 118 -1.17 25.40 -0.11
N ILE A 119 0.10 25.48 0.33
CA ILE A 119 0.68 24.51 1.28
C ILE A 119 -0.13 24.50 2.57
N VAL A 120 -0.46 25.67 3.12
CA VAL A 120 -1.26 25.79 4.36
C VAL A 120 -2.66 25.20 4.16
N ALA A 121 -3.32 25.57 3.06
CA ALA A 121 -4.67 25.06 2.74
C ALA A 121 -4.71 23.54 2.61
N ARG A 122 -3.81 22.96 1.81
CA ARG A 122 -3.71 21.49 1.61
C ARG A 122 -3.36 20.76 2.90
N THR A 123 -2.43 21.32 3.69
CA THR A 123 -2.05 20.72 4.97
C THR A 123 -3.23 20.63 5.92
N ARG A 124 -3.99 21.71 6.04
CA ARG A 124 -5.19 21.77 6.89
C ARG A 124 -6.29 20.81 6.38
N GLU A 125 -6.51 20.78 5.08
CA GLU A 125 -7.44 19.85 4.45
C GLU A 125 -7.08 18.39 4.82
N MET A 126 -5.83 17.97 4.64
CA MET A 126 -5.39 16.59 4.91
C MET A 126 -5.49 16.24 6.40
N ILE A 127 -5.12 17.16 7.29
CA ILE A 127 -5.29 16.98 8.75
C ILE A 127 -6.75 16.76 9.09
N GLY A 128 -7.66 17.54 8.51
CA GLY A 128 -9.10 17.35 8.67
C GLY A 128 -9.60 16.00 8.17
N LEU A 129 -9.15 15.58 6.97
CA LEU A 129 -9.54 14.30 6.36
C LEU A 129 -9.13 13.09 7.19
N VAL A 130 -7.96 13.14 7.85
CA VAL A 130 -7.50 12.05 8.73
C VAL A 130 -8.00 12.20 10.18
N LYS A 131 -8.93 13.14 10.45
CA LYS A 131 -9.54 13.38 11.76
C LYS A 131 -8.50 13.74 12.86
N LEU A 132 -7.57 14.63 12.53
CA LEU A 132 -6.56 15.15 13.46
C LEU A 132 -6.69 16.66 13.70
N THR A 133 -7.85 17.26 13.41
CA THR A 133 -8.15 18.65 13.75
C THR A 133 -8.01 18.86 15.26
N GLY A 134 -7.29 19.92 15.66
CA GLY A 134 -6.95 20.24 17.05
C GLY A 134 -5.59 19.67 17.49
N PHE A 135 -4.95 18.81 16.68
CA PHE A 135 -3.64 18.24 16.98
C PHE A 135 -2.50 18.83 16.13
N GLU A 136 -2.75 19.89 15.38
CA GLU A 136 -1.81 20.48 14.40
C GLU A 136 -0.47 20.84 15.02
N ARG A 137 -0.48 21.35 16.27
CA ARG A 137 0.70 21.79 17.01
C ARG A 137 1.38 20.70 17.84
N HIS A 138 0.78 19.50 17.94
CA HIS A 138 1.37 18.39 18.68
C HIS A 138 2.56 17.79 17.91
N TYR A 139 3.49 17.23 18.66
CA TYR A 139 4.62 16.47 18.12
C TYR A 139 4.27 14.98 18.07
N PRO A 140 4.93 14.18 17.20
CA PRO A 140 4.64 12.75 17.08
C PRO A 140 4.65 11.97 18.40
N TRP A 141 5.58 12.27 19.30
CA TRP A 141 5.70 11.61 20.61
C TRP A 141 4.55 11.93 21.59
N GLN A 142 3.71 12.92 21.29
CA GLN A 142 2.49 13.26 22.05
C GLN A 142 1.26 12.53 21.53
N LEU A 143 1.37 11.74 20.46
CA LEU A 143 0.28 11.09 19.76
C LEU A 143 0.28 9.58 20.00
N SER A 144 -0.90 8.96 20.00
CA SER A 144 -1.00 7.50 19.94
C SER A 144 -0.44 6.94 18.63
N GLY A 145 -0.10 5.65 18.57
CA GLY A 145 0.39 5.00 17.35
C GLY A 145 -0.55 5.15 16.16
N GLY A 146 -1.85 4.98 16.37
CA GLY A 146 -2.86 5.20 15.33
C GLY A 146 -2.95 6.64 14.85
N MET A 147 -2.77 7.62 15.75
CA MET A 147 -2.71 9.04 15.36
C MET A 147 -1.43 9.34 14.55
N GLN A 148 -0.29 8.77 14.93
CA GLN A 148 0.96 8.90 14.17
C GLN A 148 0.80 8.31 12.76
N GLN A 149 0.12 7.15 12.64
CA GLN A 149 -0.18 6.55 11.34
C GLN A 149 -1.05 7.47 10.48
N ARG A 150 -2.07 8.11 11.07
CA ARG A 150 -2.88 9.12 10.37
C ARG A 150 -2.05 10.31 9.90
N VAL A 151 -1.06 10.77 10.68
CA VAL A 151 -0.12 11.83 10.25
C VAL A 151 0.70 11.38 9.05
N ALA A 152 1.20 10.13 9.03
CA ALA A 152 1.97 9.58 7.91
C ALA A 152 1.11 9.50 6.63
N ILE A 153 -0.15 9.05 6.75
CA ILE A 153 -1.12 9.03 5.65
C ILE A 153 -1.41 10.46 5.17
N ALA A 154 -1.69 11.41 6.06
CA ALA A 154 -1.95 12.80 5.70
C ALA A 154 -0.77 13.43 4.95
N ARG A 155 0.47 13.19 5.40
CA ARG A 155 1.70 13.65 4.74
C ARG A 155 1.82 13.10 3.32
N ALA A 156 1.53 11.81 3.14
CA ALA A 156 1.54 11.18 1.84
C ALA A 156 0.50 11.78 0.89
N LEU A 157 -0.73 11.94 1.36
CA LEU A 157 -1.86 12.46 0.58
C LEU A 157 -1.74 13.96 0.28
N ALA A 158 -1.07 14.75 1.13
CA ALA A 158 -0.84 16.18 0.89
C ALA A 158 -0.13 16.42 -0.45
N CYS A 159 0.73 15.49 -0.88
CA CYS A 159 1.41 15.56 -2.16
C CYS A 159 0.50 15.31 -3.37
N ARG A 160 -0.77 14.90 -3.18
CA ARG A 160 -1.72 14.49 -4.22
C ARG A 160 -1.09 13.48 -5.19
N PRO A 161 -0.68 12.31 -4.69
CA PRO A 161 -0.03 11.30 -5.54
C PRO A 161 -1.02 10.72 -6.55
N ALA A 162 -0.52 10.35 -7.75
CA ALA A 162 -1.27 9.51 -8.67
C ALA A 162 -1.32 8.06 -8.19
N VAL A 163 -0.26 7.61 -7.48
CA VAL A 163 -0.18 6.27 -6.91
C VAL A 163 0.36 6.35 -5.47
N LEU A 164 -0.35 5.68 -4.56
CA LEU A 164 0.06 5.49 -3.17
C LEU A 164 0.50 4.04 -2.97
N LEU A 165 1.77 3.84 -2.66
CA LEU A 165 2.36 2.54 -2.35
C LEU A 165 2.50 2.41 -0.83
N MET A 166 1.89 1.38 -0.24
CA MET A 166 1.84 1.20 1.22
C MET A 166 2.42 -0.16 1.60
N ASP A 167 3.50 -0.16 2.37
CA ASP A 167 4.19 -1.36 2.83
C ASP A 167 3.79 -1.71 4.25
N GLU A 168 2.94 -2.73 4.43
CA GLU A 168 2.42 -3.22 5.72
C GLU A 168 2.04 -2.10 6.72
N PRO A 169 1.25 -1.09 6.31
CA PRO A 169 1.09 0.13 7.11
C PRO A 169 0.38 -0.09 8.44
N PHE A 170 -0.33 -1.20 8.61
CA PHE A 170 -1.13 -1.46 9.81
C PHE A 170 -0.56 -2.56 10.72
N SER A 171 0.65 -3.07 10.44
CA SER A 171 1.26 -4.18 11.19
C SER A 171 1.56 -3.86 12.66
N ALA A 172 1.78 -2.58 13.00
CA ALA A 172 2.20 -2.13 14.33
C ALA A 172 1.07 -1.51 15.18
N VAL A 173 -0.20 -1.69 14.79
CA VAL A 173 -1.35 -1.12 15.52
C VAL A 173 -2.30 -2.22 16.02
N ASP A 174 -2.97 -1.94 17.15
CA ASP A 174 -3.97 -2.85 17.73
C ASP A 174 -5.20 -3.03 16.80
N ALA A 175 -5.99 -4.06 17.04
CA ALA A 175 -7.09 -4.48 16.18
C ALA A 175 -8.18 -3.39 15.99
N LEU A 176 -8.56 -2.66 17.05
CA LEU A 176 -9.59 -1.63 16.95
C LEU A 176 -9.08 -0.39 16.19
N THR A 177 -7.86 0.03 16.50
CA THR A 177 -7.19 1.12 15.77
C THR A 177 -7.02 0.75 14.31
N ARG A 178 -6.63 -0.49 14.00
CA ARG A 178 -6.49 -1.02 12.64
C ARG A 178 -7.80 -0.93 11.87
N ALA A 179 -8.91 -1.40 12.44
CA ALA A 179 -10.23 -1.30 11.82
C ALA A 179 -10.59 0.16 11.48
N GLY A 180 -10.37 1.08 12.43
CA GLY A 180 -10.61 2.51 12.19
C GLY A 180 -9.70 3.13 11.12
N LEU A 181 -8.46 2.65 10.96
CA LEU A 181 -7.55 3.08 9.90
C LEU A 181 -7.94 2.50 8.52
N GLN A 182 -8.43 1.27 8.49
CA GLN A 182 -8.96 0.63 7.28
C GLN A 182 -10.17 1.39 6.75
N GLU A 183 -11.14 1.74 7.61
CA GLU A 183 -12.28 2.58 7.24
C GLU A 183 -11.84 3.94 6.70
N LEU A 184 -10.92 4.58 7.41
CA LEU A 184 -10.37 5.86 6.99
C LEU A 184 -9.73 5.75 5.58
N LEU A 185 -8.88 4.75 5.35
CA LEU A 185 -8.17 4.58 4.09
C LEU A 185 -9.15 4.31 2.94
N ARG A 186 -10.17 3.48 3.14
CA ARG A 186 -11.22 3.25 2.15
C ARG A 186 -12.01 4.52 1.82
N SER A 187 -12.41 5.27 2.84
CA SER A 187 -13.10 6.55 2.65
C SER A 187 -12.25 7.55 1.86
N LEU A 188 -10.95 7.63 2.15
CA LEU A 188 -10.00 8.50 1.43
C LEU A 188 -9.79 8.03 -0.01
N TRP A 189 -9.65 6.72 -0.23
CA TRP A 189 -9.52 6.15 -1.57
C TRP A 189 -10.69 6.55 -2.47
N HIS A 190 -11.94 6.30 -2.02
CA HIS A 190 -13.14 6.69 -2.78
C HIS A 190 -13.27 8.20 -2.96
N LYS A 191 -13.03 8.97 -1.88
CA LYS A 191 -13.21 10.43 -1.92
C LYS A 191 -12.22 11.15 -2.84
N LEU A 192 -10.99 10.64 -2.91
CA LEU A 192 -9.89 11.30 -3.61
C LEU A 192 -9.57 10.64 -4.97
N GLY A 193 -10.23 9.55 -5.35
CA GLY A 193 -9.94 8.81 -6.58
C GLY A 193 -8.50 8.29 -6.62
N LEU A 194 -8.01 7.70 -5.51
CA LEU A 194 -6.62 7.27 -5.40
C LEU A 194 -6.38 5.96 -6.14
N THR A 195 -5.18 5.79 -6.68
CA THR A 195 -4.66 4.46 -7.02
C THR A 195 -3.79 3.98 -5.85
N VAL A 196 -4.11 2.81 -5.29
CA VAL A 196 -3.43 2.28 -4.10
C VAL A 196 -2.85 0.90 -4.40
N VAL A 197 -1.58 0.69 -4.08
CA VAL A 197 -0.96 -0.63 -3.97
C VAL A 197 -0.61 -0.87 -2.51
N PHE A 198 -1.22 -1.86 -1.92
CA PHE A 198 -1.18 -2.14 -0.49
C PHE A 198 -0.54 -3.51 -0.24
N VAL A 199 0.60 -3.53 0.40
CA VAL A 199 1.27 -4.77 0.80
C VAL A 199 0.84 -5.14 2.21
N THR A 200 0.46 -6.40 2.39
CA THR A 200 0.15 -6.97 3.70
C THR A 200 0.45 -8.48 3.72
N HIS A 201 0.60 -9.04 4.90
CA HIS A 201 0.59 -10.49 5.13
C HIS A 201 -0.77 -10.97 5.67
N ASP A 202 -1.70 -10.06 5.95
CA ASP A 202 -3.03 -10.36 6.48
C ASP A 202 -4.04 -10.48 5.33
N VAL A 203 -4.59 -11.69 5.13
CA VAL A 203 -5.59 -11.98 4.10
C VAL A 203 -6.86 -11.18 4.32
N ASP A 204 -7.29 -11.02 5.58
CA ASP A 204 -8.50 -10.28 5.92
C ASP A 204 -8.36 -8.78 5.58
N GLU A 205 -7.16 -8.20 5.71
CA GLU A 205 -6.90 -6.83 5.23
C GLU A 205 -7.03 -6.74 3.70
N GLY A 206 -6.38 -7.66 3.00
CA GLY A 206 -6.41 -7.67 1.53
C GLY A 206 -7.82 -7.81 0.96
N VAL A 207 -8.60 -8.76 1.47
CA VAL A 207 -9.99 -8.98 1.04
C VAL A 207 -10.89 -7.79 1.40
N TYR A 208 -10.72 -7.22 2.61
CA TYR A 208 -11.57 -6.13 3.06
C TYR A 208 -11.31 -4.80 2.34
N LEU A 209 -10.04 -4.47 2.12
CA LEU A 209 -9.64 -3.16 1.61
C LEU A 209 -9.74 -3.03 0.09
N SER A 210 -9.36 -4.07 -0.65
CA SER A 210 -9.07 -3.95 -2.08
C SER A 210 -10.21 -4.42 -2.98
N ASP A 211 -10.19 -3.98 -4.22
CA ASP A 211 -11.00 -4.49 -5.32
C ASP A 211 -10.27 -5.54 -6.18
N ARG A 212 -8.98 -5.77 -5.86
CA ARG A 212 -8.16 -6.81 -6.49
C ARG A 212 -7.08 -7.29 -5.54
N VAL A 213 -6.89 -8.60 -5.47
CA VAL A 213 -5.85 -9.23 -4.65
C VAL A 213 -4.90 -10.03 -5.52
N VAL A 214 -3.61 -9.79 -5.33
CA VAL A 214 -2.51 -10.51 -5.94
C VAL A 214 -1.77 -11.27 -4.84
N VAL A 215 -1.58 -12.58 -5.01
CA VAL A 215 -0.83 -13.42 -4.08
C VAL A 215 0.53 -13.76 -4.67
N LEU A 216 1.60 -13.49 -3.93
CA LEU A 216 2.94 -13.94 -4.28
C LEU A 216 3.28 -15.26 -3.60
N THR A 217 3.94 -16.14 -4.34
CA THR A 217 4.54 -17.39 -3.80
C THR A 217 5.68 -17.07 -2.84
N ARG A 218 6.18 -18.08 -2.12
CA ARG A 218 7.50 -18.00 -1.43
C ARG A 218 8.61 -17.63 -2.41
N ALA A 219 9.71 -17.13 -1.85
CA ALA A 219 10.90 -16.80 -2.64
C ALA A 219 11.45 -18.04 -3.40
N PRO A 220 11.74 -17.88 -4.70
CA PRO A 220 11.59 -16.67 -5.52
C PRO A 220 10.12 -16.33 -5.76
N GLY A 221 9.73 -15.09 -5.40
CA GLY A 221 8.33 -14.63 -5.51
C GLY A 221 7.87 -14.60 -6.98
N THR A 222 6.77 -15.28 -7.26
CA THR A 222 6.01 -15.22 -8.52
C THR A 222 4.55 -14.92 -8.20
N ILE A 223 3.74 -14.53 -9.17
CA ILE A 223 2.31 -14.35 -8.97
C ILE A 223 1.62 -15.72 -9.02
N ALA A 224 1.02 -16.14 -7.90
CA ALA A 224 0.25 -17.36 -7.78
C ALA A 224 -1.24 -17.15 -8.07
N ILE A 225 -1.80 -16.04 -7.56
CA ILE A 225 -3.21 -15.67 -7.74
C ILE A 225 -3.27 -14.18 -8.09
N ASP A 226 -4.19 -13.83 -8.96
CA ASP A 226 -4.56 -12.46 -9.31
C ASP A 226 -6.07 -12.45 -9.59
N ILE A 227 -6.85 -11.97 -8.62
CA ILE A 227 -8.32 -12.04 -8.67
C ILE A 227 -8.99 -10.72 -8.29
N PRO A 228 -10.11 -10.40 -8.93
CA PRO A 228 -10.97 -9.31 -8.48
C PRO A 228 -11.67 -9.67 -7.17
N ILE A 229 -11.96 -8.66 -6.36
CA ILE A 229 -12.72 -8.75 -5.12
C ILE A 229 -13.94 -7.84 -5.25
N GLU A 230 -15.09 -8.43 -5.38
CA GLU A 230 -16.34 -7.73 -5.66
C GLU A 230 -17.27 -7.76 -4.45
N PHE A 231 -17.42 -6.60 -3.80
CA PHE A 231 -18.40 -6.39 -2.74
C PHE A 231 -19.17 -5.11 -2.95
N PRO A 232 -20.43 -5.02 -2.47
CA PRO A 232 -21.17 -3.75 -2.43
C PRO A 232 -20.40 -2.67 -1.65
N ASN A 233 -20.55 -1.42 -2.07
CA ASN A 233 -20.05 -0.26 -1.35
C ASN A 233 -21.24 0.53 -0.75
N PRO A 234 -21.06 1.15 0.43
CA PRO A 234 -19.89 1.10 1.28
C PRO A 234 -19.69 -0.26 1.95
N ARG A 235 -18.45 -0.67 2.19
CA ARG A 235 -18.14 -1.86 3.00
C ARG A 235 -18.21 -1.52 4.47
N ASP A 236 -18.58 -2.52 5.27
CA ASP A 236 -18.68 -2.43 6.74
C ASP A 236 -17.87 -3.56 7.39
N GLN A 237 -17.15 -3.26 8.50
CA GLN A 237 -16.25 -4.20 9.17
C GLN A 237 -16.96 -5.49 9.66
N ILE A 238 -18.24 -5.41 9.99
CA ILE A 238 -19.00 -6.56 10.48
C ILE A 238 -19.78 -7.18 9.34
N ALA A 239 -20.65 -6.39 8.68
CA ALA A 239 -21.56 -6.90 7.68
C ALA A 239 -20.85 -7.47 6.44
N THR A 240 -19.83 -6.77 5.93
CA THR A 240 -19.07 -7.26 4.76
C THR A 240 -18.32 -8.54 5.07
N ARG A 241 -17.69 -8.64 6.26
CA ARG A 241 -16.94 -9.84 6.68
C ARG A 241 -17.84 -11.05 6.97
N ALA A 242 -19.13 -10.83 7.21
CA ALA A 242 -20.13 -11.89 7.40
C ALA A 242 -20.70 -12.43 6.08
N LEU A 243 -20.41 -11.83 4.94
CA LEU A 243 -20.89 -12.28 3.64
C LEU A 243 -20.29 -13.65 3.28
N PRO A 244 -21.08 -14.60 2.74
CA PRO A 244 -20.54 -15.87 2.23
C PRO A 244 -19.42 -15.67 1.21
N ALA A 245 -19.57 -14.72 0.28
CA ALA A 245 -18.55 -14.39 -0.71
C ALA A 245 -17.22 -13.91 -0.06
N TYR A 246 -17.28 -13.23 1.10
CA TYR A 246 -16.07 -12.83 1.82
C TYR A 246 -15.33 -14.07 2.35
N LEU A 247 -16.06 -15.01 2.93
CA LEU A 247 -15.49 -16.26 3.44
C LEU A 247 -14.90 -17.12 2.32
N ASP A 248 -15.53 -17.12 1.14
CA ASP A 248 -15.03 -17.85 -0.04
C ASP A 248 -13.72 -17.25 -0.54
N TYR A 249 -13.64 -15.92 -0.70
CA TYR A 249 -12.38 -15.24 -1.08
C TYR A 249 -11.27 -15.53 -0.05
N ARG A 250 -11.60 -15.38 1.23
CA ARG A 250 -10.66 -15.64 2.33
C ARG A 250 -10.14 -17.08 2.30
N ALA A 251 -11.05 -18.06 2.19
CA ALA A 251 -10.68 -19.47 2.14
C ALA A 251 -9.80 -19.79 0.95
N ARG A 252 -10.12 -19.30 -0.25
CA ARG A 252 -9.33 -19.47 -1.47
C ARG A 252 -7.92 -18.91 -1.34
N LEU A 253 -7.77 -17.70 -0.79
CA LEU A 253 -6.46 -17.06 -0.61
C LEU A 253 -5.62 -17.77 0.46
N LEU A 254 -6.24 -18.19 1.58
CA LEU A 254 -5.56 -18.97 2.62
C LEU A 254 -5.11 -20.34 2.10
N ALA A 255 -5.95 -21.04 1.34
CA ALA A 255 -5.60 -22.32 0.74
C ALA A 255 -4.35 -22.22 -0.14
N GLN A 256 -4.23 -21.15 -0.95
CA GLN A 256 -3.03 -20.88 -1.74
C GLN A 256 -1.79 -20.66 -0.86
N LEU A 257 -1.89 -19.82 0.16
CA LEU A 257 -0.78 -19.53 1.06
C LEU A 257 -0.32 -20.78 1.83
N PHE A 258 -1.26 -21.61 2.29
CA PHE A 258 -0.91 -22.87 2.98
C PHE A 258 -0.30 -23.91 2.04
N SER A 259 -0.78 -24.02 0.81
CA SER A 259 -0.17 -24.92 -0.17
C SER A 259 1.29 -24.55 -0.46
N ASP A 260 1.59 -23.27 -0.55
CA ASP A 260 2.96 -22.77 -0.73
C ASP A 260 3.83 -23.01 0.53
N GLU A 261 3.22 -23.12 1.71
CA GLU A 261 3.92 -23.44 2.97
C GLU A 261 4.10 -24.94 3.19
N GLY A 262 3.56 -25.80 2.32
CA GLY A 262 3.57 -27.26 2.49
C GLY A 262 2.70 -27.70 3.68
N LEU A 263 1.86 -26.82 4.21
CA LEU A 263 0.87 -27.14 5.24
C LEU A 263 -0.34 -27.77 4.54
N LYS A 264 -0.60 -29.06 4.79
CA LYS A 264 -1.82 -29.71 4.31
C LYS A 264 -3.03 -28.99 4.89
N THR A 265 -3.87 -28.41 4.07
CA THR A 265 -5.24 -28.07 4.45
C THR A 265 -5.90 -29.41 4.80
N GLY A 266 -6.29 -29.61 6.06
CA GLY A 266 -6.93 -30.85 6.50
C GLY A 266 -8.11 -31.18 5.60
N GLU A 267 -8.11 -32.36 4.99
CA GLU A 267 -9.32 -32.97 4.45
C GLU A 267 -10.30 -33.05 5.61
N ALA A 268 -11.38 -32.28 5.50
CA ALA A 268 -12.52 -32.42 6.39
C ALA A 268 -13.07 -33.83 6.15
N ALA A 269 -12.92 -34.68 7.17
CA ALA A 269 -13.53 -35.98 7.25
C ALA A 269 -15.04 -35.84 7.46
#